data_f715dac4ea720ee1b8614da4ad4609a5
#
_entry.id   f715dac4ea720ee1b8614da4ad4609a5
#
_cell.length_a   1.000
_cell.length_b   1.000
_cell.length_c   1.000
_cell.angle_alpha   90.00
_cell.angle_beta   90.00
_cell.angle_gamma   90.00
#
_symmetry.space_group_name_H-M   'P 1'
#
loop_
_entity.id
_entity.type
_entity.pdbx_description
1 polymer ?
#
loop_
_entity_poly.entity_id
_entity_poly.type
_entity_poly.pdbx_seq_one_letter_code
_entity_poly.pdbx_strand_id
1 'polypeptide(L)'
;MIKYICKKCNVNTEVSVCPVCGERTELENSTIYWCDDCNIPLYDEICPICGKKAHRIGSDLRPVFPEERLLLEVMVGEPFKYKDASVWNASGNHYYANGKKIKFSVSQTRNLDAKNIREQLAKLALENSYDVFNSIMKKFVLANQKRYDYISKEAMEYIRTMAENVDTTEMFVSFSGGKDSTVVSELVMRALGSQQILHLYGDTTLEFPQSAEYVKRFKKEHPKTLIITSKNKDKNFDELCKQLGPPSRVMRWCCTIFKTGAIQRKIQALFKNKKRILTFYGIRRSESNSRNKYDRESDSPKIAVQRTISPIIDWMDFDVWLYLLTTGIDFNTAYRLGYTRVGCWCCPNNSAWSGFLSEIYMPEQYEKWHTFLVEFAKKIGKPDPEVYVDEGKWKARQGGNGLEYSKTSVLTFKPCALQENTINFELQRPISEELYELFKPFGYINKGLGNERLGEVFVVGKDGNLQLKLQGKMGQTTLKVSILSKTAGHSNSLKAVENKVKNQITKYQMCMGCLGCESACRFGAIEIVTDHSGLLSYKIKDDKCVRCGHCITHYDGGCYMRKVMCIKR
;
A
#
# COMPACT_ATOMS: atom_id res chain seq x y z
N MET A 1 -12.33 -18.82 19.97
CA MET A 1 -12.87 -17.45 20.01
C MET A 1 -11.73 -16.46 19.87
N ILE A 2 -11.94 -15.36 19.16
CA ILE A 2 -10.97 -14.25 19.12
C ILE A 2 -11.14 -13.51 20.43
N LYS A 3 -10.08 -13.44 21.23
CA LYS A 3 -10.11 -12.80 22.55
C LYS A 3 -9.41 -11.44 22.48
N TYR A 4 -10.03 -10.46 23.08
CA TYR A 4 -9.48 -9.13 23.24
C TYR A 4 -9.28 -8.83 24.74
N ILE A 5 -8.29 -8.02 25.05
CA ILE A 5 -8.05 -7.52 26.40
C ILE A 5 -8.18 -5.99 26.44
N CYS A 6 -8.95 -5.48 27.35
CA CYS A 6 -8.98 -4.06 27.66
C CYS A 6 -7.85 -3.74 28.63
N LYS A 7 -6.83 -3.02 28.19
CA LYS A 7 -5.69 -2.63 29.06
C LYS A 7 -6.10 -1.71 30.20
N LYS A 8 -7.16 -0.93 30.05
CA LYS A 8 -7.67 -0.01 31.07
C LYS A 8 -8.42 -0.75 32.18
N CYS A 9 -9.28 -1.68 31.79
CA CYS A 9 -10.13 -2.43 32.73
C CYS A 9 -9.52 -3.80 33.10
N ASN A 10 -8.50 -4.26 32.37
CA ASN A 10 -7.92 -5.60 32.46
C ASN A 10 -8.95 -6.74 32.32
N VAL A 11 -9.96 -6.51 31.47
CA VAL A 11 -11.06 -7.46 31.23
C VAL A 11 -10.91 -8.08 29.85
N ASN A 12 -11.05 -9.41 29.80
CA ASN A 12 -11.13 -10.15 28.54
C ASN A 12 -12.53 -10.01 27.94
N THR A 13 -12.60 -9.77 26.65
CA THR A 13 -13.86 -9.61 25.90
C THR A 13 -13.74 -10.25 24.52
N GLU A 14 -14.85 -10.51 23.86
CA GLU A 14 -14.90 -11.03 22.49
C GLU A 14 -15.05 -9.91 21.45
N VAL A 15 -15.12 -8.66 21.89
CA VAL A 15 -15.36 -7.48 21.03
C VAL A 15 -14.20 -6.49 21.07
N SER A 16 -14.00 -5.79 19.96
CA SER A 16 -12.91 -4.81 19.79
C SER A 16 -13.08 -3.50 20.55
N VAL A 17 -14.25 -3.31 21.20
CA VAL A 17 -14.53 -2.19 22.09
C VAL A 17 -14.93 -2.75 23.45
N CYS A 18 -14.31 -2.26 24.51
CA CYS A 18 -14.57 -2.74 25.87
C CYS A 18 -16.02 -2.43 26.28
N PRO A 19 -16.82 -3.44 26.65
CA PRO A 19 -18.20 -3.22 27.07
C PRO A 19 -18.31 -2.48 28.41
N VAL A 20 -17.21 -2.39 29.17
CA VAL A 20 -17.17 -1.75 30.48
C VAL A 20 -16.82 -0.27 30.39
N CYS A 21 -15.82 0.12 29.59
CA CYS A 21 -15.33 1.49 29.56
C CYS A 21 -15.41 2.18 28.20
N GLY A 22 -15.88 1.46 27.16
CA GLY A 22 -15.98 1.99 25.79
C GLY A 22 -14.62 2.19 25.10
N GLU A 23 -13.50 1.92 25.76
CA GLU A 23 -12.18 2.03 25.16
C GLU A 23 -11.91 0.88 24.20
N ARG A 24 -11.01 1.11 23.24
CA ARG A 24 -10.57 0.10 22.29
C ARG A 24 -9.80 -1.00 23.02
N THR A 25 -10.15 -2.23 22.73
CA THR A 25 -9.45 -3.41 23.24
C THR A 25 -8.30 -3.79 22.30
N GLU A 26 -7.28 -4.46 22.84
CA GLU A 26 -6.22 -5.06 22.04
C GLU A 26 -6.47 -6.57 21.89
N LEU A 27 -6.05 -7.12 20.75
CA LEU A 27 -6.12 -8.57 20.55
C LEU A 27 -5.23 -9.25 21.60
N GLU A 28 -5.78 -10.20 22.33
CA GLU A 28 -4.97 -11.03 23.21
C GLU A 28 -3.93 -11.76 22.33
N ASN A 29 -2.68 -11.80 22.77
CA ASN A 29 -1.64 -12.54 22.05
C ASN A 29 -2.08 -13.98 21.88
N SER A 30 -2.40 -14.35 20.64
CA SER A 30 -2.76 -15.71 20.32
C SER A 30 -1.60 -16.65 20.65
N THR A 31 -1.92 -17.80 21.20
CA THR A 31 -0.95 -18.83 21.48
C THR A 31 -1.20 -20.00 20.53
N ILE A 32 -0.15 -20.44 19.87
CA ILE A 32 -0.15 -21.68 19.09
C ILE A 32 0.56 -22.74 19.89
N TYR A 33 -0.03 -23.92 19.94
CA TYR A 33 0.48 -25.10 20.64
C TYR A 33 1.07 -26.10 19.66
N TRP A 34 1.91 -26.99 20.15
CA TRP A 34 2.52 -28.07 19.39
C TRP A 34 2.19 -29.42 20.01
N CYS A 35 1.66 -30.31 19.20
CA CYS A 35 1.45 -31.72 19.60
C CYS A 35 2.65 -32.55 19.17
N ASP A 36 3.40 -33.09 20.12
CA ASP A 36 4.58 -33.89 19.84
C ASP A 36 4.23 -35.22 19.18
N ASP A 37 3.12 -35.89 19.60
CA ASP A 37 2.71 -37.17 19.03
C ASP A 37 2.20 -37.09 17.60
N CYS A 38 1.43 -36.02 17.28
CA CYS A 38 0.90 -35.83 15.94
C CYS A 38 1.85 -34.99 15.05
N ASN A 39 2.84 -34.37 15.66
CA ASN A 39 3.87 -33.54 15.03
C ASN A 39 3.31 -32.38 14.21
N ILE A 40 2.34 -31.64 14.78
CA ILE A 40 1.61 -30.55 14.14
C ILE A 40 1.32 -29.41 15.12
N PRO A 41 1.18 -28.16 14.62
CA PRO A 41 0.70 -27.06 15.43
C PRO A 41 -0.83 -27.07 15.56
N LEU A 42 -1.30 -26.58 16.71
CA LEU A 42 -2.69 -26.54 17.11
C LEU A 42 -3.09 -25.14 17.60
N TYR A 43 -4.34 -24.78 17.37
CA TYR A 43 -4.96 -23.63 18.01
C TYR A 43 -5.40 -23.92 19.46
N ASP A 44 -5.91 -25.14 19.70
CA ASP A 44 -6.35 -25.59 21.02
C ASP A 44 -5.21 -26.31 21.77
N GLU A 45 -5.23 -26.25 23.11
CA GLU A 45 -4.20 -26.84 23.97
C GLU A 45 -4.26 -28.39 24.00
N ILE A 46 -5.41 -28.95 23.69
CA ILE A 46 -5.60 -30.42 23.64
C ILE A 46 -5.72 -30.85 22.19
N CYS A 47 -4.88 -31.77 21.76
CA CYS A 47 -4.92 -32.31 20.41
C CYS A 47 -6.18 -33.17 20.19
N PRO A 48 -7.06 -32.82 19.23
CA PRO A 48 -8.28 -33.59 19.00
C PRO A 48 -8.02 -34.96 18.31
N ILE A 49 -6.82 -35.18 17.75
CA ILE A 49 -6.46 -36.44 17.10
C ILE A 49 -6.01 -37.47 18.14
N CYS A 50 -5.11 -37.12 19.06
CA CYS A 50 -4.53 -38.06 20.02
C CYS A 50 -5.01 -37.85 21.47
N GLY A 51 -5.78 -36.80 21.75
CA GLY A 51 -6.27 -36.45 23.08
C GLY A 51 -5.23 -35.89 24.06
N LYS A 52 -3.96 -35.78 23.65
CA LYS A 52 -2.87 -35.32 24.52
C LYS A 52 -2.78 -33.81 24.61
N LYS A 53 -2.25 -33.32 25.74
CA LYS A 53 -1.95 -31.94 25.97
C LYS A 53 -0.75 -31.52 25.12
N ALA A 54 -0.89 -30.43 24.38
CA ALA A 54 0.14 -29.81 23.57
C ALA A 54 0.89 -28.70 24.36
N HIS A 55 2.13 -28.42 24.01
CA HIS A 55 2.92 -27.36 24.64
C HIS A 55 2.96 -26.10 23.75
N ARG A 56 3.12 -24.93 24.36
CA ARG A 56 3.20 -23.66 23.64
C ARG A 56 4.46 -23.61 22.75
N ILE A 57 4.30 -23.23 21.47
CA ILE A 57 5.42 -23.09 20.53
C ILE A 57 5.63 -21.64 20.05
N GLY A 58 4.58 -20.84 19.93
CA GLY A 58 4.67 -19.48 19.44
C GLY A 58 3.35 -18.73 19.48
N SER A 59 3.34 -17.52 18.89
CA SER A 59 2.14 -16.68 18.76
C SER A 59 1.49 -16.78 17.39
N ASP A 60 2.24 -17.17 16.36
CA ASP A 60 1.76 -17.36 15.00
C ASP A 60 2.71 -18.27 14.23
N LEU A 61 2.19 -19.12 13.36
CA LEU A 61 2.95 -20.08 12.57
C LEU A 61 2.36 -20.21 11.17
N ARG A 62 3.23 -20.44 10.18
CA ARG A 62 2.85 -20.80 8.81
C ARG A 62 3.55 -22.08 8.37
N PRO A 63 2.97 -22.85 7.44
CA PRO A 63 3.63 -24.00 6.86
C PRO A 63 4.86 -23.57 6.06
N VAL A 64 5.88 -24.43 6.05
CA VAL A 64 7.06 -24.31 5.18
C VAL A 64 6.91 -25.34 4.08
N PHE A 65 6.72 -24.85 2.85
CA PHE A 65 6.57 -25.70 1.67
C PHE A 65 7.88 -26.39 1.29
N PRO A 66 7.83 -27.51 0.57
CA PRO A 66 9.03 -28.26 0.19
C PRO A 66 10.12 -27.44 -0.49
N GLU A 67 9.75 -26.47 -1.33
CA GLU A 67 10.71 -25.58 -2.01
C GLU A 67 11.46 -24.66 -1.01
N GLU A 68 10.75 -24.07 -0.06
CA GLU A 68 11.35 -23.26 0.99
C GLU A 68 12.17 -24.11 1.96
N ARG A 69 11.70 -25.32 2.28
CA ARG A 69 12.45 -26.26 3.11
C ARG A 69 13.78 -26.63 2.46
N LEU A 70 13.78 -26.98 1.16
CA LEU A 70 14.98 -27.31 0.43
C LEU A 70 15.96 -26.14 0.38
N LEU A 71 15.48 -24.91 0.16
CA LEU A 71 16.30 -23.70 0.25
C LEU A 71 16.96 -23.58 1.63
N LEU A 72 16.20 -23.77 2.73
CA LEU A 72 16.73 -23.71 4.09
C LEU A 72 17.82 -24.77 4.31
N GLU A 73 17.59 -25.99 3.84
CA GLU A 73 18.53 -27.12 3.94
C GLU A 73 19.83 -26.87 3.18
N VAL A 74 19.74 -26.32 1.96
CA VAL A 74 20.92 -25.91 1.16
C VAL A 74 21.70 -24.81 1.86
N MET A 75 21.02 -23.82 2.44
CA MET A 75 21.66 -22.70 3.15
C MET A 75 22.41 -23.13 4.40
N VAL A 76 21.94 -24.19 5.08
CA VAL A 76 22.64 -24.76 6.25
C VAL A 76 23.64 -25.87 5.87
N GLY A 77 23.79 -26.16 4.58
CA GLY A 77 24.74 -27.16 4.05
C GLY A 77 24.32 -28.62 4.25
N GLU A 78 23.04 -28.90 4.52
CA GLU A 78 22.54 -30.25 4.81
C GLU A 78 21.25 -30.53 3.98
N PRO A 79 21.36 -30.70 2.63
CA PRO A 79 20.20 -30.99 1.77
C PRO A 79 19.44 -32.24 2.25
N PHE A 80 18.09 -32.17 2.18
CA PHE A 80 17.14 -33.22 2.59
C PHE A 80 17.15 -33.60 4.08
N LYS A 81 17.85 -32.85 4.94
CA LYS A 81 17.86 -33.10 6.40
C LYS A 81 16.46 -33.11 7.02
N TYR A 82 15.56 -32.28 6.53
CA TYR A 82 14.22 -32.14 7.06
C TYR A 82 13.15 -32.71 6.11
N LYS A 83 13.54 -33.59 5.18
CA LYS A 83 12.64 -34.17 4.16
C LYS A 83 11.40 -34.84 4.80
N ASP A 84 11.58 -35.54 5.90
CA ASP A 84 10.52 -36.28 6.61
C ASP A 84 10.01 -35.54 7.86
N ALA A 85 10.39 -34.27 8.03
CA ALA A 85 10.01 -33.48 9.20
C ALA A 85 8.80 -32.58 8.92
N SER A 86 8.05 -32.27 9.97
CA SER A 86 7.04 -31.24 10.00
C SER A 86 7.72 -29.87 10.20
N VAL A 87 7.84 -29.09 9.14
CA VAL A 87 8.59 -27.82 9.16
C VAL A 87 7.64 -26.62 9.12
N TRP A 88 7.84 -25.70 10.06
CA TRP A 88 7.01 -24.51 10.25
C TRP A 88 7.86 -23.26 10.44
N ASN A 89 7.32 -22.10 10.08
CA ASN A 89 7.97 -20.82 10.25
C ASN A 89 7.12 -19.90 11.14
N ALA A 90 7.76 -19.35 12.18
CA ALA A 90 7.16 -18.34 13.05
C ALA A 90 7.60 -16.92 12.66
N SER A 91 6.98 -15.92 13.28
CA SER A 91 7.34 -14.52 13.10
C SER A 91 8.84 -14.28 13.27
N GLY A 92 9.41 -13.45 12.42
CA GLY A 92 10.85 -13.17 12.40
C GLY A 92 11.70 -14.23 11.68
N ASN A 93 11.07 -15.10 10.90
CA ASN A 93 11.70 -16.22 10.19
C ASN A 93 12.44 -17.19 11.13
N HIS A 94 11.79 -17.54 12.22
CA HIS A 94 12.22 -18.61 13.10
C HIS A 94 11.63 -19.95 12.62
N TYR A 95 12.47 -20.85 12.19
CA TYR A 95 12.07 -22.16 11.68
C TYR A 95 12.05 -23.21 12.78
N TYR A 96 11.08 -24.10 12.69
CA TYR A 96 10.90 -25.25 13.58
C TYR A 96 10.77 -26.52 12.74
N ALA A 97 11.49 -27.56 13.11
CA ALA A 97 11.33 -28.90 12.57
C ALA A 97 10.92 -29.83 13.72
N ASN A 98 9.79 -30.52 13.58
CA ASN A 98 9.23 -31.42 14.60
C ASN A 98 9.15 -30.74 15.99
N GLY A 99 8.64 -29.48 16.02
CA GLY A 99 8.51 -28.69 17.25
C GLY A 99 9.80 -28.10 17.80
N LYS A 100 10.97 -28.44 17.25
CA LYS A 100 12.27 -27.95 17.71
C LYS A 100 12.79 -26.83 16.82
N LYS A 101 13.28 -25.74 17.43
CA LYS A 101 13.82 -24.60 16.70
C LYS A 101 15.08 -24.97 15.92
N ILE A 102 15.10 -24.62 14.61
CA ILE A 102 16.27 -24.77 13.75
C ILE A 102 17.23 -23.60 14.03
N LYS A 103 18.53 -23.91 14.12
CA LYS A 103 19.59 -22.91 14.29
C LYS A 103 19.84 -22.18 12.96
N PHE A 104 19.00 -21.22 12.63
CA PHE A 104 19.10 -20.38 11.46
C PHE A 104 18.73 -18.93 11.80
N SER A 105 19.43 -17.96 11.20
CA SER A 105 19.11 -16.55 11.30
C SER A 105 19.19 -15.89 9.91
N VAL A 106 18.25 -15.03 9.60
CA VAL A 106 18.22 -14.25 8.34
C VAL A 106 19.50 -13.41 8.15
N SER A 107 20.17 -12.99 9.23
CA SER A 107 21.44 -12.26 9.13
C SER A 107 22.56 -13.06 8.46
N GLN A 108 22.50 -14.39 8.53
CA GLN A 108 23.47 -15.27 7.89
C GLN A 108 23.39 -15.22 6.36
N THR A 109 22.23 -14.86 5.78
CA THR A 109 22.07 -14.77 4.33
C THR A 109 23.00 -13.76 3.65
N ARG A 110 23.48 -12.76 4.39
CA ARG A 110 24.43 -11.74 3.86
C ARG A 110 25.79 -12.32 3.44
N ASN A 111 26.15 -13.44 4.01
CA ASN A 111 27.43 -14.09 3.78
C ASN A 111 27.33 -15.31 2.85
N LEU A 112 26.14 -15.56 2.30
CA LEU A 112 25.90 -16.69 1.42
C LEU A 112 26.06 -16.28 -0.06
N ASP A 113 26.65 -17.17 -0.83
CA ASP A 113 26.75 -17.03 -2.28
C ASP A 113 25.43 -17.46 -2.94
N ALA A 114 24.60 -16.47 -3.32
CA ALA A 114 23.31 -16.70 -3.94
C ALA A 114 23.42 -17.47 -5.28
N LYS A 115 24.51 -17.29 -6.04
CA LYS A 115 24.75 -18.02 -7.30
C LYS A 115 24.96 -19.51 -7.03
N ASN A 116 25.82 -19.84 -6.07
CA ASN A 116 26.07 -21.23 -5.69
C ASN A 116 24.79 -21.90 -5.15
N ILE A 117 24.00 -21.18 -4.33
CA ILE A 117 22.71 -21.71 -3.84
C ILE A 117 21.77 -22.03 -4.99
N ARG A 118 21.62 -21.12 -5.98
CA ARG A 118 20.78 -21.38 -7.17
C ARG A 118 21.24 -22.62 -7.94
N GLU A 119 22.52 -22.78 -8.15
CA GLU A 119 23.09 -23.95 -8.85
C GLU A 119 22.81 -25.25 -8.09
N GLN A 120 22.91 -25.24 -6.76
CA GLN A 120 22.57 -26.37 -5.93
C GLN A 120 21.07 -26.69 -5.99
N LEU A 121 20.22 -25.67 -5.82
CA LEU A 121 18.75 -25.85 -5.90
C LEU A 121 18.31 -26.43 -7.25
N ALA A 122 18.91 -25.98 -8.36
CA ALA A 122 18.59 -26.48 -9.69
C ALA A 122 18.91 -27.97 -9.84
N LYS A 123 19.98 -28.45 -9.21
CA LYS A 123 20.36 -29.87 -9.22
C LYS A 123 19.46 -30.74 -8.32
N LEU A 124 19.00 -30.19 -7.21
CA LEU A 124 18.28 -30.92 -6.16
C LEU A 124 16.75 -30.85 -6.28
N ALA A 125 16.22 -29.93 -7.07
CA ALA A 125 14.78 -29.68 -7.18
C ALA A 125 13.96 -30.90 -7.65
N LEU A 126 14.52 -31.77 -8.47
CA LEU A 126 13.87 -32.99 -8.97
C LEU A 126 13.63 -34.04 -7.86
N GLU A 127 14.35 -33.97 -6.75
CA GLU A 127 14.21 -34.88 -5.62
C GLU A 127 13.24 -34.33 -4.55
N ASN A 128 12.65 -33.16 -4.78
CA ASN A 128 11.73 -32.53 -3.83
C ASN A 128 10.36 -33.24 -3.86
N SER A 129 9.95 -33.80 -2.75
CA SER A 129 8.69 -34.56 -2.63
C SER A 129 7.68 -33.82 -1.75
N TYR A 130 6.41 -33.87 -2.17
CA TYR A 130 5.27 -33.35 -1.44
C TYR A 130 4.54 -34.38 -0.56
N ASP A 131 4.91 -35.67 -0.61
CA ASP A 131 4.14 -36.73 0.04
C ASP A 131 4.04 -36.54 1.56
N VAL A 132 5.18 -36.36 2.22
CA VAL A 132 5.22 -36.12 3.67
C VAL A 132 4.55 -34.81 4.02
N PHE A 133 4.84 -33.73 3.29
CA PHE A 133 4.20 -32.43 3.47
C PHE A 133 2.68 -32.53 3.42
N ASN A 134 2.12 -33.15 2.38
CA ASN A 134 0.68 -33.30 2.21
C ASN A 134 0.06 -34.14 3.33
N SER A 135 0.74 -35.17 3.81
CA SER A 135 0.29 -35.98 4.95
C SER A 135 0.21 -35.14 6.22
N ILE A 136 1.23 -34.32 6.50
CA ILE A 136 1.27 -33.42 7.66
C ILE A 136 0.17 -32.37 7.56
N MET A 137 -0.02 -31.76 6.37
CA MET A 137 -1.07 -30.75 6.16
C MET A 137 -2.48 -31.32 6.35
N LYS A 138 -2.73 -32.56 5.94
CA LYS A 138 -4.01 -33.25 6.22
C LYS A 138 -4.26 -33.38 7.73
N LYS A 139 -3.24 -33.78 8.50
CA LYS A 139 -3.35 -33.86 9.97
C LYS A 139 -3.58 -32.49 10.59
N PHE A 140 -2.85 -31.47 10.11
CA PHE A 140 -3.01 -30.08 10.56
C PHE A 140 -4.44 -29.56 10.35
N VAL A 141 -5.01 -29.76 9.16
CA VAL A 141 -6.39 -29.37 8.85
C VAL A 141 -7.38 -30.08 9.75
N LEU A 142 -7.25 -31.40 9.87
CA LEU A 142 -8.15 -32.21 10.71
C LEU A 142 -8.12 -31.75 12.18
N ALA A 143 -6.93 -31.50 12.71
CA ALA A 143 -6.77 -31.09 14.11
C ALA A 143 -7.30 -29.69 14.41
N ASN A 144 -7.39 -28.82 13.41
CA ASN A 144 -7.81 -27.43 13.57
C ASN A 144 -9.19 -27.15 12.94
N GLN A 145 -9.97 -28.20 12.61
CA GLN A 145 -11.27 -28.05 11.94
C GLN A 145 -12.23 -27.13 12.71
N LYS A 146 -12.29 -27.27 14.03
CA LYS A 146 -13.13 -26.42 14.90
C LYS A 146 -12.77 -24.92 14.78
N ARG A 147 -11.46 -24.62 14.67
CA ARG A 147 -10.99 -23.25 14.46
C ARG A 147 -11.40 -22.74 13.09
N TYR A 148 -11.22 -23.54 12.04
CA TYR A 148 -11.64 -23.20 10.67
C TYR A 148 -13.14 -22.89 10.59
N ASP A 149 -13.98 -23.75 11.17
CA ASP A 149 -15.43 -23.57 11.16
C ASP A 149 -15.84 -22.25 11.84
N TYR A 150 -15.23 -21.95 12.98
CA TYR A 150 -15.49 -20.74 13.74
C TYR A 150 -15.12 -19.48 12.93
N ILE A 151 -13.86 -19.37 12.45
CA ILE A 151 -13.39 -18.16 11.78
C ILE A 151 -14.08 -17.95 10.42
N SER A 152 -14.37 -19.03 9.71
CA SER A 152 -15.05 -18.97 8.41
C SER A 152 -16.50 -18.51 8.57
N LYS A 153 -17.21 -19.06 9.53
CA LYS A 153 -18.61 -18.69 9.84
C LYS A 153 -18.68 -17.22 10.26
N GLU A 154 -17.86 -16.81 11.20
CA GLU A 154 -17.80 -15.43 11.71
C GLU A 154 -17.53 -14.41 10.58
N ALA A 155 -16.52 -14.69 9.75
CA ALA A 155 -16.18 -13.80 8.64
C ALA A 155 -17.30 -13.71 7.58
N MET A 156 -17.95 -14.84 7.26
CA MET A 156 -19.07 -14.85 6.32
C MET A 156 -20.31 -14.14 6.86
N GLU A 157 -20.63 -14.29 8.15
CA GLU A 157 -21.72 -13.56 8.81
C GLU A 157 -21.46 -12.06 8.80
N TYR A 158 -20.22 -11.65 9.12
CA TYR A 158 -19.83 -10.25 9.04
C TYR A 158 -19.95 -9.68 7.62
N ILE A 159 -19.52 -10.42 6.59
CA ILE A 159 -19.66 -10.00 5.18
C ILE A 159 -21.13 -9.79 4.84
N ARG A 160 -22.02 -10.73 5.20
CA ARG A 160 -23.47 -10.61 4.93
C ARG A 160 -24.06 -9.37 5.60
N THR A 161 -23.73 -9.14 6.87
CA THR A 161 -24.20 -7.96 7.62
C THR A 161 -23.74 -6.65 6.96
N MET A 162 -22.47 -6.58 6.51
CA MET A 162 -21.94 -5.38 5.87
C MET A 162 -22.49 -5.15 4.45
N ALA A 163 -22.88 -6.21 3.76
CA ALA A 163 -23.44 -6.18 2.42
C ALA A 163 -24.99 -6.07 2.41
N GLU A 164 -25.61 -6.13 3.58
CA GLU A 164 -27.07 -5.97 3.70
C GLU A 164 -27.52 -4.63 3.12
N ASN A 165 -28.53 -4.65 2.26
CA ASN A 165 -29.04 -3.49 1.54
C ASN A 165 -28.03 -2.76 0.62
N VAL A 166 -26.93 -3.41 0.24
CA VAL A 166 -25.98 -2.90 -0.76
C VAL A 166 -26.12 -3.71 -2.05
N ASP A 167 -26.37 -3.02 -3.16
CA ASP A 167 -26.43 -3.68 -4.46
C ASP A 167 -25.05 -4.24 -4.85
N THR A 168 -25.01 -5.42 -5.48
CA THR A 168 -23.75 -6.04 -5.94
C THR A 168 -22.98 -5.18 -6.92
N THR A 169 -23.66 -4.27 -7.66
CA THR A 169 -23.04 -3.28 -8.54
C THR A 169 -22.38 -2.11 -7.79
N GLU A 170 -22.57 -2.02 -6.48
CA GLU A 170 -21.96 -0.99 -5.62
C GLU A 170 -20.86 -1.56 -4.72
N MET A 171 -20.40 -2.77 -5.01
CA MET A 171 -19.33 -3.41 -4.23
C MET A 171 -18.28 -4.06 -5.12
N PHE A 172 -17.09 -4.25 -4.56
CA PHE A 172 -16.04 -5.03 -5.20
C PHE A 172 -15.02 -5.59 -4.19
N VAL A 173 -14.29 -6.62 -4.60
CA VAL A 173 -13.15 -7.16 -3.88
C VAL A 173 -11.86 -6.51 -4.41
N SER A 174 -11.06 -5.92 -3.52
CA SER A 174 -9.71 -5.45 -3.84
C SER A 174 -8.76 -6.64 -3.90
N PHE A 175 -8.57 -7.17 -5.10
CA PHE A 175 -7.80 -8.37 -5.36
C PHE A 175 -6.36 -8.03 -5.71
N SER A 176 -5.39 -8.52 -4.95
CA SER A 176 -3.96 -8.24 -5.18
C SER A 176 -3.17 -9.46 -5.67
N GLY A 177 -3.80 -10.62 -5.79
CA GLY A 177 -3.12 -11.88 -6.05
C GLY A 177 -2.27 -12.41 -4.88
N GLY A 178 -2.40 -11.82 -3.70
CA GLY A 178 -1.81 -12.32 -2.46
C GLY A 178 -2.78 -13.22 -1.68
N LYS A 179 -2.25 -14.09 -0.80
CA LYS A 179 -3.03 -15.08 -0.03
C LYS A 179 -4.24 -14.49 0.71
N ASP A 180 -4.06 -13.32 1.35
CA ASP A 180 -5.12 -12.68 2.13
C ASP A 180 -6.26 -12.19 1.24
N SER A 181 -5.95 -11.61 0.07
CA SER A 181 -6.98 -11.21 -0.90
C SER A 181 -7.66 -12.40 -1.58
N THR A 182 -6.98 -13.53 -1.72
CA THR A 182 -7.54 -14.78 -2.20
C THR A 182 -8.58 -15.33 -1.22
N VAL A 183 -8.22 -15.38 0.07
CA VAL A 183 -9.15 -15.80 1.14
C VAL A 183 -10.37 -14.89 1.20
N VAL A 184 -10.20 -13.57 1.15
CA VAL A 184 -11.33 -12.63 1.15
C VAL A 184 -12.19 -12.78 -0.09
N SER A 185 -11.59 -13.00 -1.26
CA SER A 185 -12.33 -13.29 -2.50
C SER A 185 -13.27 -14.49 -2.32
N GLU A 186 -12.74 -15.60 -1.83
CA GLU A 186 -13.50 -16.84 -1.61
C GLU A 186 -14.59 -16.64 -0.54
N LEU A 187 -14.25 -16.02 0.60
CA LEU A 187 -15.21 -15.73 1.66
C LEU A 187 -16.38 -14.85 1.17
N VAL A 188 -16.10 -13.82 0.36
CA VAL A 188 -17.14 -12.92 -0.18
C VAL A 188 -18.03 -13.68 -1.15
N MET A 189 -17.46 -14.46 -2.08
CA MET A 189 -18.24 -15.26 -3.03
C MET A 189 -19.12 -16.29 -2.31
N ARG A 190 -18.61 -16.96 -1.30
CA ARG A 190 -19.37 -17.93 -0.48
C ARG A 190 -20.44 -17.26 0.38
N ALA A 191 -20.09 -16.15 1.05
CA ALA A 191 -21.03 -15.44 1.93
C ALA A 191 -22.23 -14.89 1.17
N LEU A 192 -22.01 -14.36 -0.03
CA LEU A 192 -23.05 -13.77 -0.88
C LEU A 192 -23.70 -14.77 -1.85
N GLY A 193 -23.21 -16.01 -1.90
CA GLY A 193 -23.72 -17.06 -2.78
C GLY A 193 -23.56 -16.74 -4.27
N SER A 194 -22.61 -15.86 -4.64
CA SER A 194 -22.42 -15.40 -6.01
C SER A 194 -20.94 -15.30 -6.38
N GLN A 195 -20.61 -15.81 -7.57
CA GLN A 195 -19.30 -15.59 -8.19
C GLN A 195 -19.23 -14.30 -9.02
N GLN A 196 -20.36 -13.64 -9.25
CA GLN A 196 -20.46 -12.44 -10.10
C GLN A 196 -20.12 -11.16 -9.35
N ILE A 197 -19.21 -11.23 -8.39
CA ILE A 197 -18.71 -10.07 -7.66
C ILE A 197 -17.52 -9.49 -8.41
N LEU A 198 -17.54 -8.17 -8.63
CA LEU A 198 -16.44 -7.47 -9.27
C LEU A 198 -15.16 -7.59 -8.44
N HIS A 199 -14.06 -7.96 -9.08
CA HIS A 199 -12.70 -7.94 -8.51
C HIS A 199 -11.87 -6.87 -9.21
N LEU A 200 -11.22 -6.00 -8.45
CA LEU A 200 -10.35 -4.97 -8.98
C LEU A 200 -8.89 -5.30 -8.66
N TYR A 201 -8.14 -5.65 -9.70
CA TYR A 201 -6.70 -5.95 -9.62
C TYR A 201 -5.88 -4.71 -9.99
N GLY A 202 -4.99 -4.28 -9.10
CA GLY A 202 -4.08 -3.17 -9.34
C GLY A 202 -2.75 -3.67 -9.92
N ASP A 203 -2.54 -3.53 -11.21
CA ASP A 203 -1.27 -3.81 -11.89
C ASP A 203 -0.36 -2.59 -11.82
N THR A 204 0.67 -2.67 -10.97
CA THR A 204 1.71 -1.63 -10.85
C THR A 204 2.89 -1.84 -11.80
N THR A 205 2.90 -2.94 -12.56
CA THR A 205 4.04 -3.44 -13.38
C THR A 205 5.26 -3.88 -12.59
N LEU A 206 5.16 -3.89 -11.27
CA LEU A 206 6.25 -4.22 -10.33
C LEU A 206 5.92 -5.47 -9.50
N GLU A 207 4.87 -6.19 -9.84
CA GLU A 207 4.49 -7.42 -9.18
C GLU A 207 5.51 -8.54 -9.45
N PHE A 208 5.56 -9.51 -8.53
CA PHE A 208 6.29 -10.76 -8.76
C PHE A 208 5.75 -11.48 -10.00
N PRO A 209 6.60 -12.13 -10.80
CA PRO A 209 6.15 -12.93 -11.96
C PRO A 209 5.05 -13.93 -11.60
N GLN A 210 5.19 -14.60 -10.45
CA GLN A 210 4.21 -15.55 -9.92
C GLN A 210 2.84 -14.91 -9.65
N SER A 211 2.78 -13.59 -9.42
CA SER A 211 1.50 -12.90 -9.22
C SER A 211 0.72 -12.77 -10.53
N ALA A 212 1.39 -12.46 -11.62
CA ALA A 212 0.76 -12.40 -12.94
C ALA A 212 0.25 -13.79 -13.38
N GLU A 213 1.04 -14.82 -13.14
CA GLU A 213 0.66 -16.21 -13.40
C GLU A 213 -0.53 -16.65 -12.56
N TYR A 214 -0.52 -16.34 -11.27
CA TYR A 214 -1.63 -16.65 -10.37
C TYR A 214 -2.93 -15.96 -10.80
N VAL A 215 -2.89 -14.67 -11.15
CA VAL A 215 -4.07 -13.96 -11.63
C VAL A 215 -4.63 -14.60 -12.92
N LYS A 216 -3.78 -15.12 -13.81
CA LYS A 216 -4.21 -15.86 -14.99
C LYS A 216 -4.91 -17.18 -14.62
N ARG A 217 -4.34 -17.96 -13.68
CA ARG A 217 -4.96 -19.20 -13.17
C ARG A 217 -6.30 -18.90 -12.50
N PHE A 218 -6.33 -17.92 -11.60
CA PHE A 218 -7.56 -17.50 -10.91
C PHE A 218 -8.69 -17.15 -11.90
N LYS A 219 -8.39 -16.40 -12.96
CA LYS A 219 -9.38 -16.09 -14.02
C LYS A 219 -9.90 -17.34 -14.73
N LYS A 220 -9.05 -18.34 -14.94
CA LYS A 220 -9.44 -19.60 -15.59
C LYS A 220 -10.33 -20.45 -14.67
N GLU A 221 -10.04 -20.47 -13.38
CA GLU A 221 -10.78 -21.24 -12.37
C GLU A 221 -12.12 -20.59 -12.00
N HIS A 222 -12.20 -19.25 -12.12
CA HIS A 222 -13.37 -18.46 -11.78
C HIS A 222 -13.93 -17.69 -12.99
N PRO A 223 -14.43 -18.39 -14.03
CA PRO A 223 -14.83 -17.76 -15.29
C PRO A 223 -16.03 -16.81 -15.16
N LYS A 224 -16.83 -16.94 -14.10
CA LYS A 224 -17.98 -16.07 -13.81
C LYS A 224 -17.58 -14.82 -13.05
N THR A 225 -16.36 -14.73 -12.50
CA THR A 225 -15.87 -13.61 -11.71
C THR A 225 -15.27 -12.55 -12.64
N LEU A 226 -15.83 -11.34 -12.59
CA LEU A 226 -15.33 -10.23 -13.38
C LEU A 226 -14.09 -9.62 -12.73
N ILE A 227 -12.91 -9.87 -13.29
CA ILE A 227 -11.65 -9.27 -12.84
C ILE A 227 -11.22 -8.16 -13.78
N ILE A 228 -11.28 -6.93 -13.28
CA ILE A 228 -10.83 -5.74 -14.00
C ILE A 228 -9.45 -5.33 -13.53
N THR A 229 -8.55 -5.12 -14.46
CA THR A 229 -7.20 -4.63 -14.18
C THR A 229 -7.14 -3.12 -14.24
N SER A 230 -6.57 -2.53 -13.20
CA SER A 230 -6.25 -1.10 -13.11
C SER A 230 -4.75 -0.91 -13.26
N LYS A 231 -4.34 -0.11 -14.25
CA LYS A 231 -2.93 0.16 -14.57
C LYS A 231 -2.75 1.63 -14.95
N ASN A 232 -1.69 2.26 -14.48
CA ASN A 232 -1.28 3.56 -14.99
C ASN A 232 -0.47 3.35 -16.28
N LYS A 233 -0.97 3.90 -17.39
CA LYS A 233 -0.34 3.78 -18.72
C LYS A 233 0.53 5.01 -19.06
N ASP A 234 0.36 6.10 -18.31
CA ASP A 234 0.94 7.41 -18.63
C ASP A 234 2.34 7.60 -18.02
N LYS A 235 2.77 6.72 -17.12
CA LYS A 235 4.03 6.85 -16.37
C LYS A 235 4.82 5.55 -16.39
N ASN A 236 6.14 5.69 -16.53
CA ASN A 236 7.09 4.60 -16.45
C ASN A 236 7.84 4.66 -15.09
N PHE A 237 8.00 3.51 -14.44
CA PHE A 237 8.65 3.44 -13.12
C PHE A 237 10.14 3.78 -13.18
N ASP A 238 10.87 3.23 -14.16
CA ASP A 238 12.31 3.42 -14.29
C ASP A 238 12.65 4.88 -14.60
N GLU A 239 11.86 5.54 -15.46
CA GLU A 239 12.00 6.97 -15.77
C GLU A 239 11.76 7.85 -14.55
N LEU A 240 10.70 7.54 -13.78
CA LEU A 240 10.42 8.27 -12.54
C LEU A 240 11.50 8.03 -11.47
N CYS A 241 12.07 6.84 -11.41
CA CYS A 241 13.21 6.57 -10.54
C CYS A 241 14.44 7.44 -10.88
N LYS A 242 14.71 7.68 -12.17
CA LYS A 242 15.78 8.57 -12.61
C LYS A 242 15.55 10.02 -12.17
N GLN A 243 14.29 10.48 -12.21
CA GLN A 243 13.90 11.86 -11.86
C GLN A 243 13.76 12.06 -10.34
N LEU A 244 13.10 11.15 -9.64
CA LEU A 244 12.72 11.27 -8.22
C LEU A 244 13.64 10.48 -7.28
N GLY A 245 14.48 9.63 -7.85
CA GLY A 245 15.22 8.61 -7.10
C GLY A 245 14.30 7.45 -6.67
N PRO A 246 14.88 6.37 -6.10
CA PRO A 246 14.13 5.21 -5.68
C PRO A 246 13.06 5.58 -4.64
N PRO A 247 11.90 4.90 -4.63
CA PRO A 247 10.94 5.06 -3.56
C PRO A 247 11.55 4.63 -2.22
N SER A 248 11.05 5.20 -1.11
CA SER A 248 11.47 4.82 0.24
C SER A 248 10.27 4.56 1.14
N ARG A 249 10.51 4.08 2.36
CA ARG A 249 9.44 3.78 3.33
C ARG A 249 8.54 4.99 3.61
N VAL A 250 9.10 6.19 3.60
CA VAL A 250 8.36 7.44 3.84
C VAL A 250 7.96 8.17 2.55
N MET A 251 8.59 7.83 1.42
CA MET A 251 8.36 8.46 0.12
C MET A 251 7.90 7.45 -0.92
N ARG A 252 6.76 6.82 -0.69
CA ARG A 252 6.15 5.80 -1.55
C ARG A 252 5.36 6.43 -2.70
N TRP A 253 6.00 7.30 -3.47
CA TRP A 253 5.39 7.95 -4.63
C TRP A 253 4.85 6.92 -5.64
N CYS A 254 5.51 5.78 -5.80
CA CYS A 254 5.07 4.69 -6.66
C CYS A 254 3.67 4.17 -6.27
N CYS A 255 3.35 4.04 -4.97
CA CYS A 255 2.02 3.61 -4.55
C CYS A 255 0.92 4.59 -4.97
N THR A 256 1.20 5.89 -4.95
CA THR A 256 0.22 6.91 -5.35
C THR A 256 0.03 6.91 -6.86
N ILE A 257 1.12 6.88 -7.62
CA ILE A 257 1.09 6.95 -9.09
C ILE A 257 0.54 5.66 -9.70
N PHE A 258 1.10 4.50 -9.34
CA PHE A 258 0.82 3.24 -10.03
C PHE A 258 -0.32 2.43 -9.40
N LYS A 259 -0.69 2.68 -8.14
CA LYS A 259 -1.74 1.93 -7.45
C LYS A 259 -2.95 2.79 -7.15
N THR A 260 -2.85 3.73 -6.21
CA THR A 260 -4.01 4.49 -5.71
C THR A 260 -4.67 5.33 -6.79
N GLY A 261 -3.89 6.10 -7.57
CA GLY A 261 -4.42 6.94 -8.64
C GLY A 261 -5.05 6.14 -9.79
N ALA A 262 -4.39 5.05 -10.20
CA ALA A 262 -4.92 4.17 -11.23
C ALA A 262 -6.23 3.50 -10.79
N ILE A 263 -6.28 2.99 -9.55
CA ILE A 263 -7.49 2.39 -8.96
C ILE A 263 -8.62 3.42 -8.90
N GLN A 264 -8.34 4.65 -8.44
CA GLN A 264 -9.34 5.72 -8.36
C GLN A 264 -9.98 6.02 -9.72
N ARG A 265 -9.18 6.16 -10.78
CA ARG A 265 -9.69 6.39 -12.14
C ARG A 265 -10.57 5.25 -12.62
N LYS A 266 -10.16 4.01 -12.32
CA LYS A 266 -10.95 2.84 -12.67
C LYS A 266 -12.28 2.81 -11.92
N ILE A 267 -12.28 3.13 -10.62
CA ILE A 267 -13.49 3.24 -9.79
C ILE A 267 -14.43 4.32 -10.34
N GLN A 268 -13.91 5.51 -10.69
CA GLN A 268 -14.71 6.58 -11.27
C GLN A 268 -15.36 6.18 -12.60
N ALA A 269 -14.67 5.37 -13.41
CA ALA A 269 -15.22 4.89 -14.67
C ALA A 269 -16.28 3.80 -14.49
N LEU A 270 -16.09 2.90 -13.52
CA LEU A 270 -16.99 1.76 -13.27
C LEU A 270 -18.23 2.14 -12.46
N PHE A 271 -18.07 3.02 -11.49
CA PHE A 271 -19.11 3.39 -10.52
C PHE A 271 -19.54 4.86 -10.70
N LYS A 272 -19.87 5.22 -11.94
CA LYS A 272 -20.33 6.57 -12.26
C LYS A 272 -21.50 6.97 -11.35
N ASN A 273 -21.41 8.17 -10.76
CA ASN A 273 -22.46 8.77 -9.90
C ASN A 273 -22.74 8.06 -8.57
N LYS A 274 -21.99 7.01 -8.21
CA LYS A 274 -22.12 6.38 -6.90
C LYS A 274 -21.35 7.20 -5.85
N LYS A 275 -22.04 7.55 -4.77
CA LYS A 275 -21.47 8.36 -3.67
C LYS A 275 -20.63 7.52 -2.71
N ARG A 276 -20.95 6.24 -2.58
CA ARG A 276 -20.28 5.31 -1.67
C ARG A 276 -20.22 3.92 -2.29
N ILE A 277 -19.07 3.25 -2.13
CA ILE A 277 -18.82 1.93 -2.71
C ILE A 277 -18.26 1.04 -1.61
N LEU A 278 -18.85 -0.12 -1.43
CA LEU A 278 -18.39 -1.12 -0.48
C LEU A 278 -17.17 -1.87 -1.07
N THR A 279 -16.07 -1.87 -0.34
CA THR A 279 -14.85 -2.53 -0.82
C THR A 279 -14.33 -3.52 0.22
N PHE A 280 -14.20 -4.79 -0.18
CA PHE A 280 -13.63 -5.84 0.66
C PHE A 280 -12.12 -5.92 0.49
N TYR A 281 -11.37 -5.86 1.59
CA TYR A 281 -9.92 -5.90 1.64
C TYR A 281 -9.39 -7.07 2.47
N GLY A 282 -8.37 -7.74 1.95
CA GLY A 282 -7.57 -8.71 2.71
C GLY A 282 -6.51 -7.99 3.56
N ILE A 283 -6.93 -7.30 4.62
CA ILE A 283 -6.05 -6.60 5.56
C ILE A 283 -6.11 -7.30 6.91
N ARG A 284 -4.95 -7.49 7.55
CA ARG A 284 -4.84 -8.05 8.90
C ARG A 284 -4.02 -7.13 9.81
N ARG A 285 -4.43 -7.02 11.08
CA ARG A 285 -3.71 -6.23 12.10
C ARG A 285 -2.31 -6.77 12.36
N SER A 286 -2.15 -8.09 12.35
CA SER A 286 -0.87 -8.78 12.58
C SER A 286 0.22 -8.48 11.56
N GLU A 287 -0.11 -7.93 10.38
CA GLU A 287 0.86 -7.68 9.32
C GLU A 287 1.83 -6.52 9.59
N SER A 288 1.45 -5.54 10.41
CA SER A 288 2.32 -4.42 10.78
C SER A 288 1.74 -3.54 11.89
N ASN A 289 2.62 -2.85 12.63
CA ASN A 289 2.23 -1.87 13.67
C ASN A 289 1.28 -0.76 13.13
N SER A 290 1.39 -0.39 11.85
CA SER A 290 0.50 0.58 11.23
C SER A 290 -0.90 0.00 11.04
N ARG A 291 -0.99 -1.28 10.63
CA ARG A 291 -2.27 -1.96 10.41
C ARG A 291 -2.97 -2.37 11.70
N ASN A 292 -2.21 -2.55 12.77
CA ASN A 292 -2.78 -2.83 14.10
C ASN A 292 -3.79 -1.76 14.56
N LYS A 293 -3.66 -0.54 14.02
CA LYS A 293 -4.55 0.60 14.32
C LYS A 293 -5.79 0.68 13.43
N TYR A 294 -5.97 -0.24 12.48
CA TYR A 294 -7.09 -0.20 11.53
C TYR A 294 -8.35 -0.78 12.15
N ASP A 295 -9.46 -0.15 11.85
CA ASP A 295 -10.78 -0.68 12.15
C ASP A 295 -11.17 -1.74 11.12
N ARG A 296 -12.06 -2.64 11.51
CA ARG A 296 -12.62 -3.66 10.64
C ARG A 296 -13.45 -3.05 9.52
N GLU A 297 -14.08 -1.91 9.83
CA GLU A 297 -14.77 -1.02 8.90
C GLU A 297 -14.18 0.39 9.01
N SER A 298 -13.94 1.06 7.88
CA SER A 298 -13.50 2.46 7.86
C SER A 298 -13.77 3.11 6.51
N ASP A 299 -13.80 4.44 6.46
CA ASP A 299 -13.67 5.18 5.21
C ASP A 299 -12.22 5.09 4.72
N SER A 300 -12.04 4.95 3.40
CA SER A 300 -10.70 4.90 2.83
C SER A 300 -9.98 6.25 2.98
N PRO A 301 -8.80 6.29 3.60
CA PRO A 301 -8.04 7.53 3.73
C PRO A 301 -7.43 8.01 2.41
N LYS A 302 -7.49 7.20 1.36
CA LYS A 302 -6.86 7.46 0.06
C LYS A 302 -7.86 7.68 -1.07
N ILE A 303 -9.00 7.02 -1.02
CA ILE A 303 -10.03 7.05 -2.05
C ILE A 303 -11.37 7.35 -1.37
N ALA A 304 -11.80 8.59 -1.46
CA ALA A 304 -12.87 9.16 -0.63
C ALA A 304 -14.26 8.48 -0.79
N VAL A 305 -14.50 7.80 -1.91
CA VAL A 305 -15.79 7.14 -2.16
C VAL A 305 -15.86 5.70 -1.61
N GLN A 306 -14.76 5.15 -1.10
CA GLN A 306 -14.72 3.78 -0.60
C GLN A 306 -15.04 3.70 0.88
N ARG A 307 -16.01 2.82 1.22
CA ARG A 307 -16.20 2.22 2.54
C ARG A 307 -15.45 0.88 2.53
N THR A 308 -14.44 0.75 3.37
CA THR A 308 -13.54 -0.42 3.40
C THR A 308 -13.97 -1.40 4.48
N ILE A 309 -14.09 -2.65 4.10
CA ILE A 309 -14.45 -3.77 4.96
C ILE A 309 -13.31 -4.77 4.96
N SER A 310 -12.84 -5.15 6.13
CA SER A 310 -11.74 -6.10 6.32
C SER A 310 -12.22 -7.34 7.09
N PRO A 311 -12.81 -8.34 6.42
CA PRO A 311 -13.45 -9.47 7.09
C PRO A 311 -12.50 -10.30 7.96
N ILE A 312 -11.24 -10.40 7.54
CA ILE A 312 -10.19 -11.20 8.19
C ILE A 312 -9.21 -10.34 9.02
N ILE A 313 -9.66 -9.16 9.50
CA ILE A 313 -8.77 -8.17 10.14
C ILE A 313 -7.98 -8.74 11.33
N ASP A 314 -8.56 -9.66 12.07
CA ASP A 314 -8.01 -10.27 13.29
C ASP A 314 -7.44 -11.67 13.07
N TRP A 315 -7.38 -12.16 11.82
CA TRP A 315 -6.81 -13.46 11.53
C TRP A 315 -5.28 -13.44 11.63
N MET A 316 -4.71 -14.55 12.10
CA MET A 316 -3.29 -14.84 12.07
C MET A 316 -2.86 -15.37 10.70
N ASP A 317 -1.56 -15.50 10.46
CA ASP A 317 -1.04 -16.28 9.33
C ASP A 317 -1.47 -17.75 9.41
N PHE A 318 -1.48 -18.29 10.63
CA PHE A 318 -2.03 -19.62 10.93
C PHE A 318 -3.45 -19.80 10.39
N ASP A 319 -4.35 -18.85 10.65
CA ASP A 319 -5.75 -18.90 10.21
C ASP A 319 -5.88 -18.82 8.69
N VAL A 320 -5.10 -17.95 8.05
CA VAL A 320 -5.10 -17.82 6.59
C VAL A 320 -4.65 -19.11 5.92
N TRP A 321 -3.58 -19.72 6.42
CA TRP A 321 -3.10 -21.00 5.90
C TRP A 321 -4.03 -22.16 6.21
N LEU A 322 -4.63 -22.19 7.39
CA LEU A 322 -5.66 -23.16 7.73
C LEU A 322 -6.83 -23.08 6.75
N TYR A 323 -7.30 -21.86 6.42
CA TYR A 323 -8.37 -21.66 5.45
C TYR A 323 -7.99 -22.15 4.05
N LEU A 324 -6.82 -21.74 3.53
CA LEU A 324 -6.34 -22.12 2.20
C LEU A 324 -6.18 -23.64 2.06
N LEU A 325 -5.58 -24.28 3.07
CA LEU A 325 -5.34 -25.72 3.06
C LEU A 325 -6.62 -26.55 3.26
N THR A 326 -7.58 -26.03 4.02
CA THR A 326 -8.88 -26.71 4.23
C THR A 326 -9.75 -26.64 2.99
N THR A 327 -9.81 -25.49 2.34
CA THR A 327 -10.62 -25.28 1.13
C THR A 327 -9.98 -25.82 -0.13
N GLY A 328 -8.66 -26.01 -0.13
CA GLY A 328 -7.90 -26.47 -1.30
C GLY A 328 -7.86 -25.47 -2.46
N ILE A 329 -8.24 -24.21 -2.24
CA ILE A 329 -8.17 -23.17 -3.28
C ILE A 329 -6.73 -22.86 -3.68
N ASP A 330 -6.51 -22.56 -4.97
CA ASP A 330 -5.20 -22.17 -5.49
C ASP A 330 -4.73 -20.84 -4.89
N PHE A 331 -3.44 -20.68 -4.79
CA PHE A 331 -2.79 -19.47 -4.29
C PHE A 331 -1.48 -19.17 -5.02
N ASN A 332 -0.96 -17.97 -4.82
CA ASN A 332 0.26 -17.50 -5.46
C ASN A 332 1.47 -18.35 -5.06
N THR A 333 2.14 -18.93 -6.04
CA THR A 333 3.26 -19.85 -5.84
C THR A 333 4.50 -19.22 -5.21
N ALA A 334 4.61 -17.88 -5.20
CA ALA A 334 5.71 -17.21 -4.48
C ALA A 334 5.74 -17.57 -2.98
N TYR A 335 4.59 -17.87 -2.37
CA TYR A 335 4.56 -18.33 -0.98
C TYR A 335 5.23 -19.66 -0.75
N ARG A 336 5.24 -20.54 -1.76
CA ARG A 336 5.95 -21.82 -1.69
C ARG A 336 7.47 -21.65 -1.65
N LEU A 337 7.95 -20.55 -2.23
CA LEU A 337 9.37 -20.18 -2.27
C LEU A 337 9.86 -19.49 -0.97
N GLY A 338 8.98 -19.30 0.02
CA GLY A 338 9.32 -18.69 1.31
C GLY A 338 9.01 -17.20 1.45
N TYR A 339 8.40 -16.57 0.44
CA TYR A 339 7.91 -15.21 0.61
C TYR A 339 6.75 -15.16 1.60
N THR A 340 6.87 -14.34 2.62
CA THR A 340 5.80 -14.14 3.62
C THR A 340 4.76 -13.12 3.17
N ARG A 341 5.14 -12.27 2.23
CA ARG A 341 4.31 -11.23 1.64
C ARG A 341 4.61 -11.08 0.16
N VAL A 342 3.56 -11.00 -0.63
CA VAL A 342 3.63 -10.78 -2.08
C VAL A 342 3.09 -9.39 -2.42
N GLY A 343 3.77 -8.67 -3.29
CA GLY A 343 3.43 -7.30 -3.72
C GLY A 343 4.39 -6.84 -4.81
N CYS A 344 4.92 -5.60 -4.71
CA CYS A 344 5.99 -5.16 -5.61
C CYS A 344 7.34 -5.77 -5.17
N TRP A 345 8.05 -6.42 -6.08
CA TRP A 345 9.32 -7.10 -5.77
C TRP A 345 10.42 -6.13 -5.29
N CYS A 346 10.49 -4.91 -5.81
CA CYS A 346 11.45 -3.86 -5.43
C CYS A 346 10.97 -2.93 -4.29
N CYS A 347 9.93 -3.30 -3.55
CA CYS A 347 9.31 -2.45 -2.53
C CYS A 347 10.28 -2.14 -1.37
N PRO A 348 10.43 -0.87 -0.95
CA PRO A 348 11.27 -0.52 0.21
C PRO A 348 10.78 -1.11 1.54
N ASN A 349 9.53 -1.59 1.60
CA ASN A 349 8.99 -2.28 2.77
C ASN A 349 9.29 -3.78 2.81
N ASN A 350 9.90 -4.33 1.75
CA ASN A 350 10.32 -5.73 1.76
C ASN A 350 11.42 -5.97 2.81
N SER A 351 11.34 -7.10 3.50
CA SER A 351 12.33 -7.54 4.49
C SER A 351 13.67 -7.88 3.83
N ALA A 352 14.71 -8.07 4.63
CA ALA A 352 16.00 -8.58 4.15
C ALA A 352 15.83 -10.00 3.57
N TRP A 353 15.02 -10.84 4.21
CA TRP A 353 14.68 -12.16 3.73
C TRP A 353 14.03 -12.12 2.33
N SER A 354 13.04 -11.25 2.11
CA SER A 354 12.43 -11.08 0.78
C SER A 354 13.44 -10.58 -0.27
N GLY A 355 14.40 -9.75 0.12
CA GLY A 355 15.50 -9.32 -0.76
C GLY A 355 16.38 -10.49 -1.19
N PHE A 356 16.79 -11.31 -0.24
CA PHE A 356 17.58 -12.51 -0.49
C PHE A 356 16.82 -13.52 -1.40
N LEU A 357 15.53 -13.76 -1.13
CA LEU A 357 14.71 -14.59 -2.02
C LEU A 357 14.63 -14.02 -3.45
N SER A 358 14.58 -12.69 -3.60
CA SER A 358 14.57 -12.07 -4.93
C SER A 358 15.91 -12.25 -5.63
N GLU A 359 17.01 -12.23 -4.92
CA GLU A 359 18.33 -12.54 -5.46
C GLU A 359 18.45 -14.01 -5.91
N ILE A 360 17.79 -14.94 -5.20
CA ILE A 360 17.75 -16.37 -5.58
C ILE A 360 16.81 -16.60 -6.78
N TYR A 361 15.57 -16.10 -6.75
CA TYR A 361 14.52 -16.50 -7.69
C TYR A 361 14.28 -15.51 -8.83
N MET A 362 14.84 -14.29 -8.76
CA MET A 362 14.73 -13.23 -9.76
C MET A 362 16.06 -12.49 -9.94
N PRO A 363 17.17 -13.22 -10.27
CA PRO A 363 18.53 -12.65 -10.24
C PRO A 363 18.69 -11.47 -11.21
N GLU A 364 18.15 -11.53 -12.41
CA GLU A 364 18.29 -10.46 -13.41
C GLU A 364 17.60 -9.16 -12.96
N GLN A 365 16.37 -9.24 -12.42
CA GLN A 365 15.66 -8.08 -11.91
C GLN A 365 16.33 -7.52 -10.66
N TYR A 366 16.82 -8.40 -9.78
CA TYR A 366 17.53 -8.01 -8.57
C TYR A 366 18.81 -7.26 -8.90
N GLU A 367 19.64 -7.79 -9.79
CA GLU A 367 20.91 -7.17 -10.21
C GLU A 367 20.70 -5.82 -10.89
N LYS A 368 19.73 -5.72 -11.81
CA LYS A 368 19.36 -4.45 -12.45
C LYS A 368 18.97 -3.40 -11.41
N TRP A 369 18.15 -3.79 -10.43
CA TRP A 369 17.69 -2.88 -9.37
C TRP A 369 18.82 -2.51 -8.42
N HIS A 370 19.65 -3.45 -8.01
CA HIS A 370 20.80 -3.23 -7.15
C HIS A 370 21.79 -2.23 -7.81
N THR A 371 22.14 -2.46 -9.06
CA THR A 371 22.99 -1.55 -9.85
C THR A 371 22.43 -0.14 -9.88
N PHE A 372 21.14 0.01 -10.19
CA PHE A 372 20.47 1.32 -10.15
C PHE A 372 20.57 1.98 -8.77
N LEU A 373 20.38 1.23 -7.69
CA LEU A 373 20.46 1.77 -6.33
C LEU A 373 21.88 2.23 -5.97
N VAL A 374 22.91 1.47 -6.38
CA VAL A 374 24.33 1.83 -6.18
C VAL A 374 24.68 3.10 -6.96
N GLU A 375 24.30 3.20 -8.23
CA GLU A 375 24.49 4.40 -9.04
C GLU A 375 23.79 5.62 -8.43
N PHE A 376 22.57 5.44 -7.96
CA PHE A 376 21.84 6.50 -7.26
C PHE A 376 22.56 6.90 -5.96
N ALA A 377 23.06 5.95 -5.18
CA ALA A 377 23.81 6.23 -3.95
C ALA A 377 25.09 7.02 -4.23
N LYS A 378 25.83 6.70 -5.32
CA LYS A 378 26.98 7.47 -5.83
C LYS A 378 26.55 8.90 -6.18
N LYS A 379 25.46 9.06 -6.93
CA LYS A 379 24.91 10.36 -7.35
C LYS A 379 24.59 11.28 -6.17
N ILE A 380 24.06 10.73 -5.07
CA ILE A 380 23.73 11.50 -3.85
C ILE A 380 24.89 11.59 -2.85
N GLY A 381 26.11 11.19 -3.25
CA GLY A 381 27.34 11.38 -2.46
C GLY A 381 27.46 10.47 -1.24
N LYS A 382 27.00 9.22 -1.31
CA LYS A 382 27.23 8.26 -0.22
C LYS A 382 28.68 7.78 -0.27
N PRO A 383 29.42 7.73 0.87
CA PRO A 383 30.84 7.33 0.90
C PRO A 383 31.03 5.89 0.45
N ASP A 384 30.16 4.97 0.92
CA ASP A 384 30.20 3.55 0.60
C ASP A 384 28.88 3.13 -0.06
N PRO A 385 28.71 3.38 -1.39
CA PRO A 385 27.42 3.19 -2.07
C PRO A 385 26.89 1.76 -2.01
N GLU A 386 27.76 0.76 -2.16
CA GLU A 386 27.40 -0.66 -2.12
C GLU A 386 26.95 -1.06 -0.72
N VAL A 387 27.74 -0.77 0.31
CA VAL A 387 27.36 -1.02 1.72
C VAL A 387 26.05 -0.31 2.10
N TYR A 388 25.87 0.92 1.62
CA TYR A 388 24.62 1.67 1.82
C TYR A 388 23.40 0.94 1.24
N VAL A 389 23.55 0.29 0.10
CA VAL A 389 22.49 -0.45 -0.58
C VAL A 389 22.26 -1.81 0.10
N ASP A 390 23.32 -2.58 0.36
CA ASP A 390 23.25 -3.92 0.93
C ASP A 390 22.68 -3.94 2.35
N GLU A 391 23.00 -2.92 3.15
CA GLU A 391 22.39 -2.74 4.46
C GLU A 391 20.94 -2.22 4.40
N GLY A 392 20.43 -1.92 3.20
CA GLY A 392 19.07 -1.42 3.00
C GLY A 392 18.86 0.01 3.52
N LYS A 393 19.91 0.78 3.74
CA LYS A 393 19.84 2.18 4.22
C LYS A 393 19.05 3.08 3.25
N TRP A 394 19.07 2.78 1.94
CA TRP A 394 18.28 3.46 0.92
C TRP A 394 16.77 3.44 1.21
N LYS A 395 16.27 2.41 1.89
CA LYS A 395 14.85 2.27 2.26
C LYS A 395 14.36 3.37 3.20
N ALA A 396 15.27 3.99 3.96
CA ALA A 396 14.98 5.09 4.89
C ALA A 396 15.23 6.49 4.31
N ARG A 397 15.59 6.59 3.03
CA ARG A 397 15.86 7.85 2.34
C ARG A 397 14.74 8.88 2.55
N GLN A 398 15.10 10.14 2.82
CA GLN A 398 14.19 11.27 3.03
C GLN A 398 14.68 12.50 2.25
N GLY A 399 13.71 13.37 1.86
CA GLY A 399 14.01 14.66 1.21
C GLY A 399 14.48 14.54 -0.25
N GLY A 400 14.65 15.67 -0.89
CA GLY A 400 15.02 15.82 -2.31
C GLY A 400 16.50 16.05 -2.56
N ASN A 401 17.36 15.93 -1.55
CA ASN A 401 18.80 16.19 -1.68
C ASN A 401 19.42 15.31 -2.77
N GLY A 402 20.28 15.92 -3.62
CA GLY A 402 20.92 15.25 -4.74
C GLY A 402 20.03 15.07 -5.98
N LEU A 403 18.78 15.52 -5.96
CA LEU A 403 17.88 15.49 -7.11
C LEU A 403 17.80 16.88 -7.75
N GLU A 404 18.14 16.99 -9.00
CA GLU A 404 18.04 18.28 -9.75
C GLU A 404 16.61 18.81 -9.77
N TYR A 405 15.65 17.92 -9.99
CA TYR A 405 14.24 18.27 -10.02
C TYR A 405 13.72 18.85 -8.70
N SER A 406 14.41 18.61 -7.57
CA SER A 406 14.06 19.22 -6.28
C SER A 406 14.27 20.74 -6.24
N LYS A 407 15.07 21.28 -7.14
CA LYS A 407 15.26 22.73 -7.28
C LYS A 407 13.95 23.44 -7.63
N THR A 408 13.06 22.78 -8.36
CA THR A 408 11.72 23.32 -8.71
C THR A 408 10.79 23.49 -7.50
N SER A 409 11.10 22.88 -6.36
CA SER A 409 10.36 23.03 -5.11
C SER A 409 10.72 24.31 -4.35
N VAL A 410 11.81 24.96 -4.73
CA VAL A 410 12.27 26.20 -4.09
C VAL A 410 11.43 27.37 -4.59
N LEU A 411 10.76 28.05 -3.67
CA LEU A 411 9.92 29.20 -3.96
C LEU A 411 10.69 30.48 -3.66
N THR A 412 10.93 31.31 -4.70
CA THR A 412 11.53 32.62 -4.57
C THR A 412 10.44 33.68 -4.50
N PHE A 413 10.42 34.44 -3.40
CA PHE A 413 9.42 35.50 -3.20
C PHE A 413 9.95 36.63 -2.32
N LYS A 414 9.36 37.81 -2.47
CA LYS A 414 9.60 39.00 -1.64
C LYS A 414 8.28 39.71 -1.35
N PRO A 415 8.04 40.21 -0.12
CA PRO A 415 6.93 41.12 0.13
C PRO A 415 7.01 42.36 -0.82
N CYS A 416 5.86 42.86 -1.23
CA CYS A 416 5.82 44.07 -2.04
C CYS A 416 6.02 45.32 -1.14
N ALA A 417 7.01 46.15 -1.44
CA ALA A 417 7.31 47.32 -0.66
C ALA A 417 6.23 48.43 -0.78
N LEU A 418 5.45 48.40 -1.87
CA LEU A 418 4.48 49.45 -2.21
C LEU A 418 3.02 49.10 -1.88
N GLN A 419 2.73 47.81 -1.63
CA GLN A 419 1.36 47.32 -1.42
C GLN A 419 1.32 46.31 -0.28
N GLU A 420 0.51 46.61 0.73
CA GLU A 420 0.28 45.73 1.84
C GLU A 420 -0.35 44.39 1.38
N ASN A 421 -0.12 43.36 2.13
CA ASN A 421 -0.65 42.00 1.88
C ASN A 421 -0.39 41.48 0.45
N THR A 422 0.71 41.93 -0.14
CA THR A 422 1.08 41.64 -1.53
C THR A 422 2.47 41.02 -1.58
N ILE A 423 2.63 39.98 -2.39
CA ILE A 423 3.84 39.20 -2.51
C ILE A 423 4.24 39.11 -3.99
N ASN A 424 5.49 39.37 -4.27
CA ASN A 424 6.10 39.16 -5.59
C ASN A 424 6.80 37.81 -5.60
N PHE A 425 6.49 36.99 -6.60
CA PHE A 425 7.09 35.68 -6.82
C PHE A 425 7.91 35.68 -8.10
N GLU A 426 9.06 35.02 -8.06
CA GLU A 426 9.83 34.64 -9.24
C GLU A 426 9.64 33.15 -9.48
N LEU A 427 8.94 32.78 -10.55
CA LEU A 427 8.60 31.43 -10.87
C LEU A 427 9.71 30.75 -11.67
N GLN A 428 9.88 29.46 -11.51
CA GLN A 428 10.76 28.63 -12.35
C GLN A 428 10.04 28.08 -13.58
N ARG A 429 8.72 28.12 -13.57
CA ARG A 429 7.85 27.72 -14.68
C ARG A 429 7.04 28.92 -15.14
N PRO A 430 7.05 29.23 -16.45
CA PRO A 430 6.26 30.38 -16.98
C PRO A 430 4.78 30.25 -16.65
N ILE A 431 4.13 31.40 -16.44
CA ILE A 431 2.68 31.46 -16.16
C ILE A 431 1.92 30.87 -17.34
N SER A 432 1.03 29.94 -17.05
CA SER A 432 0.10 29.28 -17.97
C SER A 432 -1.31 29.23 -17.38
N GLU A 433 -2.31 28.86 -18.16
CA GLU A 433 -3.69 28.67 -17.69
C GLU A 433 -3.79 27.71 -16.48
N GLU A 434 -2.92 26.75 -16.39
CA GLU A 434 -2.86 25.81 -15.28
C GLU A 434 -2.58 26.46 -13.93
N LEU A 435 -1.85 27.60 -13.90
CA LEU A 435 -1.65 28.37 -12.68
C LEU A 435 -2.99 28.80 -12.09
N TYR A 436 -3.89 29.34 -12.93
CA TYR A 436 -5.20 29.80 -12.48
C TYR A 436 -6.11 28.65 -12.02
N GLU A 437 -6.01 27.48 -12.64
CA GLU A 437 -6.72 26.28 -12.17
C GLU A 437 -6.42 25.95 -10.70
N LEU A 438 -5.16 26.10 -10.29
CA LEU A 438 -4.74 25.85 -8.91
C LEU A 438 -5.32 26.88 -7.91
N PHE A 439 -5.80 28.01 -8.37
CA PHE A 439 -6.45 29.02 -7.53
C PHE A 439 -7.97 28.91 -7.46
N LYS A 440 -8.61 28.10 -8.30
CA LYS A 440 -10.07 27.84 -8.23
C LYS A 440 -10.58 27.37 -6.86
N PRO A 441 -9.83 26.64 -6.02
CA PRO A 441 -10.29 26.29 -4.67
C PRO A 441 -10.47 27.50 -3.73
N PHE A 442 -9.90 28.66 -4.05
CA PHE A 442 -10.12 29.91 -3.32
C PHE A 442 -11.40 30.65 -3.77
N GLY A 443 -11.86 30.42 -5.01
CA GLY A 443 -13.01 31.10 -5.58
C GLY A 443 -13.14 30.90 -7.09
N TYR A 444 -13.94 31.73 -7.72
CA TYR A 444 -14.11 31.76 -9.17
C TYR A 444 -13.04 32.65 -9.81
N ILE A 445 -12.41 32.14 -10.87
CA ILE A 445 -11.42 32.91 -11.64
C ILE A 445 -12.15 33.91 -12.55
N ASN A 446 -11.88 35.19 -12.38
CA ASN A 446 -12.47 36.26 -13.15
C ASN A 446 -11.37 37.11 -13.80
N LYS A 447 -11.23 37.01 -15.12
CA LYS A 447 -10.29 37.80 -15.92
C LYS A 447 -10.87 39.15 -16.34
N GLY A 448 -12.19 39.23 -16.41
CA GLY A 448 -12.87 40.46 -16.90
C GLY A 448 -12.84 41.63 -15.91
N LEU A 449 -12.62 41.37 -14.61
CA LEU A 449 -12.46 42.45 -13.60
C LEU A 449 -11.06 43.06 -13.59
N GLY A 450 -10.10 42.44 -14.22
CA GLY A 450 -8.70 42.85 -14.18
C GLY A 450 -8.26 43.68 -15.39
N ASN A 451 -7.11 44.34 -15.24
CA ASN A 451 -6.45 45.01 -16.34
C ASN A 451 -5.65 43.98 -17.17
N GLU A 452 -6.11 43.73 -18.39
CA GLU A 452 -5.51 42.75 -19.30
C GLU A 452 -4.04 43.09 -19.65
N ARG A 453 -3.72 44.39 -19.83
CA ARG A 453 -2.36 44.85 -20.15
C ARG A 453 -1.36 44.51 -19.03
N LEU A 454 -1.83 44.44 -17.78
CA LEU A 454 -1.04 44.06 -16.61
C LEU A 454 -1.12 42.56 -16.30
N GLY A 455 -1.96 41.80 -17.01
CA GLY A 455 -2.22 40.39 -16.74
C GLY A 455 -2.90 40.17 -15.39
N GLU A 456 -3.85 41.05 -15.03
CA GLU A 456 -4.59 40.93 -13.76
C GLU A 456 -5.74 39.94 -13.85
N VAL A 457 -5.84 39.08 -12.86
CA VAL A 457 -6.91 38.09 -12.70
C VAL A 457 -7.39 38.11 -11.25
N PHE A 458 -8.70 38.21 -11.05
CA PHE A 458 -9.28 38.17 -9.72
C PHE A 458 -9.83 36.79 -9.38
N VAL A 459 -9.71 36.42 -8.11
CA VAL A 459 -10.37 35.27 -7.53
C VAL A 459 -11.52 35.77 -6.68
N VAL A 460 -12.76 35.41 -7.06
CA VAL A 460 -14.00 35.91 -6.46
C VAL A 460 -14.62 34.80 -5.62
N GLY A 461 -14.95 35.05 -4.37
CA GLY A 461 -15.62 34.12 -3.48
C GLY A 461 -17.05 33.79 -3.91
N LYS A 462 -17.67 32.80 -3.30
CA LYS A 462 -19.09 32.46 -3.53
C LYS A 462 -20.05 33.57 -3.13
N ASP A 463 -19.60 34.40 -2.19
CA ASP A 463 -20.29 35.57 -1.66
C ASP A 463 -20.11 36.85 -2.55
N GLY A 464 -19.44 36.70 -3.68
CA GLY A 464 -19.11 37.82 -4.57
C GLY A 464 -17.93 38.68 -4.13
N ASN A 465 -17.35 38.43 -2.94
CA ASN A 465 -16.24 39.22 -2.42
C ASN A 465 -14.91 38.81 -3.07
N LEU A 466 -14.05 39.78 -3.31
CA LEU A 466 -12.71 39.56 -3.85
C LEU A 466 -11.84 38.86 -2.81
N GLN A 467 -11.25 37.73 -3.19
CA GLN A 467 -10.40 36.90 -2.33
C GLN A 467 -8.92 37.17 -2.57
N LEU A 468 -8.50 37.10 -3.83
CA LEU A 468 -7.12 37.30 -4.28
C LEU A 468 -7.10 38.07 -5.59
N LYS A 469 -6.00 38.81 -5.84
CA LYS A 469 -5.64 39.35 -7.16
C LYS A 469 -4.31 38.74 -7.57
N LEU A 470 -4.28 38.12 -8.75
CA LEU A 470 -3.08 37.58 -9.40
C LEU A 470 -2.71 38.56 -10.53
N GLN A 471 -1.45 38.94 -10.62
CA GLN A 471 -0.96 39.84 -11.67
C GLN A 471 0.32 39.25 -12.27
N GLY A 472 0.27 38.90 -13.54
CA GLY A 472 1.39 38.36 -14.29
C GLY A 472 0.97 37.96 -15.70
N LYS A 473 1.79 38.28 -16.69
CA LYS A 473 1.49 37.97 -18.09
C LYS A 473 1.79 36.54 -18.43
N MET A 474 0.95 35.94 -19.27
CA MET A 474 1.16 34.59 -19.81
C MET A 474 2.56 34.47 -20.43
N GLY A 475 3.25 33.33 -20.14
CA GLY A 475 4.60 33.06 -20.61
C GLY A 475 5.73 33.76 -19.82
N GLN A 476 5.42 34.65 -18.87
CA GLN A 476 6.41 35.25 -17.98
C GLN A 476 6.59 34.48 -16.67
N THR A 477 7.71 34.73 -15.97
CA THR A 477 8.03 34.06 -14.70
C THR A 477 7.73 34.93 -13.48
N THR A 478 7.40 36.21 -13.66
CA THR A 478 7.07 37.11 -12.56
C THR A 478 5.58 37.08 -12.26
N LEU A 479 5.23 36.78 -11.00
CA LEU A 479 3.84 36.77 -10.52
C LEU A 479 3.72 37.60 -9.26
N LYS A 480 2.75 38.52 -9.24
CA LYS A 480 2.39 39.31 -8.05
C LYS A 480 1.03 38.81 -7.54
N VAL A 481 0.94 38.52 -6.24
CA VAL A 481 -0.31 38.08 -5.62
C VAL A 481 -0.66 39.02 -4.46
N SER A 482 -1.84 39.66 -4.55
CA SER A 482 -2.41 40.46 -3.47
C SER A 482 -3.51 39.68 -2.76
N ILE A 483 -3.44 39.62 -1.44
CA ILE A 483 -4.43 38.95 -0.59
C ILE A 483 -5.47 40.02 -0.20
N LEU A 484 -6.71 39.86 -0.70
CA LEU A 484 -7.79 40.82 -0.52
C LEU A 484 -8.74 40.41 0.61
N SER A 485 -8.72 39.13 1.02
CA SER A 485 -9.54 38.62 2.11
C SER A 485 -8.74 37.68 3.04
N LYS A 486 -8.87 37.88 4.35
CA LYS A 486 -8.30 36.98 5.39
C LYS A 486 -8.97 35.63 5.46
N THR A 487 -10.15 35.46 4.84
CA THR A 487 -10.92 34.22 4.83
C THR A 487 -10.70 33.40 3.55
N ALA A 488 -9.89 33.90 2.62
CA ALA A 488 -9.63 33.19 1.36
C ALA A 488 -9.18 31.75 1.59
N GLY A 489 -9.78 30.83 0.83
CA GLY A 489 -9.50 29.39 0.95
C GLY A 489 -9.82 28.79 2.32
N HIS A 490 -10.86 29.25 3.01
CA HIS A 490 -11.24 28.83 4.37
C HIS A 490 -10.11 29.06 5.39
N SER A 491 -9.49 30.21 5.35
CA SER A 491 -8.47 30.64 6.32
C SER A 491 -9.08 31.51 7.43
N ASN A 492 -8.33 31.69 8.50
CA ASN A 492 -8.71 32.52 9.65
C ASN A 492 -7.76 33.70 9.87
N SER A 493 -6.71 33.82 9.05
CA SER A 493 -5.73 34.92 9.12
C SER A 493 -5.04 35.14 7.79
N LEU A 494 -4.53 36.34 7.58
CA LEU A 494 -3.73 36.70 6.38
C LEU A 494 -2.52 35.76 6.20
N LYS A 495 -1.82 35.43 7.30
CA LYS A 495 -0.68 34.50 7.26
C LYS A 495 -1.08 33.08 6.82
N ALA A 496 -2.28 32.62 7.20
CA ALA A 496 -2.79 31.34 6.76
C ALA A 496 -3.12 31.36 5.26
N VAL A 497 -3.69 32.46 4.75
CA VAL A 497 -3.91 32.66 3.30
C VAL A 497 -2.58 32.68 2.55
N GLU A 498 -1.61 33.44 3.04
CA GLU A 498 -0.27 33.53 2.44
C GLU A 498 0.36 32.15 2.30
N ASN A 499 0.32 31.32 3.35
CA ASN A 499 0.86 29.97 3.32
C ASN A 499 0.14 29.11 2.27
N LYS A 500 -1.19 29.20 2.18
CA LYS A 500 -1.98 28.48 1.17
C LYS A 500 -1.65 28.93 -0.26
N VAL A 501 -1.46 30.23 -0.47
CA VAL A 501 -0.99 30.78 -1.76
C VAL A 501 0.38 30.22 -2.12
N LYS A 502 1.34 30.28 -1.20
CA LYS A 502 2.68 29.70 -1.40
C LYS A 502 2.61 28.20 -1.72
N ASN A 503 1.75 27.47 -1.06
CA ASN A 503 1.52 26.04 -1.33
C ASN A 503 1.05 25.80 -2.77
N GLN A 504 0.10 26.60 -3.28
CA GLN A 504 -0.40 26.44 -4.65
C GLN A 504 0.65 26.81 -5.71
N ILE A 505 1.43 27.86 -5.47
CA ILE A 505 2.53 28.24 -6.37
C ILE A 505 3.63 27.17 -6.36
N THR A 506 4.02 26.67 -5.19
CA THR A 506 4.98 25.56 -5.11
C THR A 506 4.44 24.33 -5.83
N LYS A 507 3.15 24.01 -5.67
CA LYS A 507 2.50 22.91 -6.37
C LYS A 507 2.54 23.10 -7.89
N TYR A 508 2.31 24.32 -8.38
CA TYR A 508 2.43 24.66 -9.78
C TYR A 508 3.81 24.32 -10.35
N GLN A 509 4.86 24.60 -9.60
CA GLN A 509 6.25 24.38 -10.04
C GLN A 509 6.66 22.90 -9.99
N MET A 510 6.20 22.13 -9.01
CA MET A 510 6.73 20.79 -8.71
C MET A 510 5.76 19.64 -9.00
N CYS A 511 4.53 19.90 -9.46
CA CYS A 511 3.56 18.85 -9.68
C CYS A 511 3.99 17.93 -10.83
N MET A 512 4.01 16.63 -10.57
CA MET A 512 4.34 15.60 -11.55
C MET A 512 3.17 14.67 -11.88
N GLY A 513 1.94 15.10 -11.59
CA GLY A 513 0.75 14.32 -11.90
C GLY A 513 0.66 12.99 -11.14
N CYS A 514 0.96 12.99 -9.83
CA CYS A 514 0.90 11.75 -9.03
C CYS A 514 -0.53 11.26 -8.72
N LEU A 515 -1.56 11.95 -9.20
CA LEU A 515 -2.98 11.65 -9.05
C LEU A 515 -3.51 11.70 -7.59
N GLY A 516 -2.68 12.07 -6.63
CA GLY A 516 -3.08 12.10 -5.21
C GLY A 516 -4.20 13.10 -4.93
N CYS A 517 -4.18 14.27 -5.56
CA CYS A 517 -5.24 15.29 -5.41
C CYS A 517 -6.56 14.84 -6.05
N GLU A 518 -6.48 14.17 -7.21
CA GLU A 518 -7.64 13.59 -7.89
C GLU A 518 -8.31 12.54 -7.01
N SER A 519 -7.52 11.63 -6.42
CA SER A 519 -8.01 10.58 -5.51
C SER A 519 -8.59 11.14 -4.21
N ALA A 520 -8.08 12.26 -3.72
CA ALA A 520 -8.54 12.90 -2.49
C ALA A 520 -9.80 13.77 -2.68
N CYS A 521 -10.16 14.11 -3.92
CA CYS A 521 -11.33 14.93 -4.20
C CYS A 521 -12.62 14.12 -4.12
N ARG A 522 -13.42 14.32 -3.07
CA ARG A 522 -14.73 13.65 -2.87
C ARG A 522 -15.76 13.98 -3.97
N PHE A 523 -15.59 15.12 -4.64
CA PHE A 523 -16.53 15.62 -5.65
C PHE A 523 -16.10 15.24 -7.08
N GLY A 524 -14.94 14.59 -7.25
CA GLY A 524 -14.41 14.26 -8.58
C GLY A 524 -14.17 15.48 -9.47
N ALA A 525 -13.90 16.63 -8.85
CA ALA A 525 -13.72 17.90 -9.56
C ALA A 525 -12.31 18.09 -10.14
N ILE A 526 -11.32 17.30 -9.71
CA ILE A 526 -9.94 17.44 -10.14
C ILE A 526 -9.65 16.41 -11.24
N GLU A 527 -9.03 16.87 -12.32
CA GLU A 527 -8.54 16.05 -13.42
C GLU A 527 -7.08 16.40 -13.70
N ILE A 528 -6.21 15.38 -13.71
CA ILE A 528 -4.79 15.56 -13.97
C ILE A 528 -4.41 14.66 -15.15
N VAL A 529 -4.06 15.26 -16.27
CA VAL A 529 -3.67 14.57 -17.49
C VAL A 529 -2.21 14.90 -17.82
N THR A 530 -1.44 13.94 -18.24
CA THR A 530 -0.11 14.16 -18.83
C THR A 530 -0.18 13.69 -20.27
N ASP A 531 0.14 14.55 -21.20
CA ASP A 531 0.17 14.21 -22.63
C ASP A 531 1.42 13.38 -23.00
N HIS A 532 1.49 12.97 -24.27
CA HIS A 532 2.61 12.16 -24.79
C HIS A 532 3.97 12.89 -24.74
N SER A 533 3.97 14.22 -24.68
CA SER A 533 5.18 15.04 -24.50
C SER A 533 5.63 15.17 -23.04
N GLY A 534 4.85 14.63 -22.10
CA GLY A 534 5.09 14.77 -20.67
C GLY A 534 4.54 16.08 -20.09
N LEU A 535 3.84 16.91 -20.89
CA LEU A 535 3.23 18.14 -20.41
C LEU A 535 2.04 17.82 -19.51
N LEU A 536 2.07 18.40 -18.31
CA LEU A 536 1.01 18.25 -17.33
C LEU A 536 -0.13 19.23 -17.60
N SER A 537 -1.37 18.74 -17.56
CA SER A 537 -2.59 19.54 -17.54
C SER A 537 -3.34 19.25 -16.25
N TYR A 538 -3.41 20.24 -15.36
CA TYR A 538 -4.18 20.19 -14.10
C TYR A 538 -5.44 21.03 -14.29
N LYS A 539 -6.61 20.41 -14.16
CA LYS A 539 -7.91 21.08 -14.35
C LYS A 539 -8.81 20.87 -13.15
N ILE A 540 -9.57 21.90 -12.79
CA ILE A 540 -10.65 21.83 -11.81
C ILE A 540 -11.96 22.17 -12.49
N LYS A 541 -12.88 21.20 -12.53
CA LYS A 541 -14.21 21.34 -13.11
C LYS A 541 -15.08 22.22 -12.21
N ASP A 542 -15.47 23.37 -12.68
CA ASP A 542 -16.23 24.37 -11.91
C ASP A 542 -17.62 23.91 -11.51
N ASP A 543 -18.27 23.09 -12.34
CA ASP A 543 -19.58 22.45 -12.12
C ASP A 543 -19.56 21.45 -10.94
N LYS A 544 -18.40 20.85 -10.66
CA LYS A 544 -18.21 19.87 -9.60
C LYS A 544 -17.50 20.42 -8.36
N CYS A 545 -16.73 21.50 -8.52
CA CYS A 545 -15.92 22.04 -7.43
C CYS A 545 -16.76 22.88 -6.46
N VAL A 546 -16.94 22.40 -5.26
CA VAL A 546 -17.64 23.12 -4.19
C VAL A 546 -16.74 24.09 -3.41
N ARG A 547 -15.49 24.28 -3.83
CA ARG A 547 -14.47 25.15 -3.22
C ARG A 547 -14.19 24.87 -1.74
N CYS A 548 -14.25 23.61 -1.34
CA CYS A 548 -14.01 23.18 0.06
C CYS A 548 -12.55 23.38 0.54
N GLY A 549 -11.62 23.72 -0.32
CA GLY A 549 -10.21 23.94 0.02
C GLY A 549 -9.42 22.67 0.39
N HIS A 550 -10.04 21.47 0.38
CA HIS A 550 -9.37 20.24 0.80
C HIS A 550 -8.12 19.91 -0.04
N CYS A 551 -8.12 20.18 -1.33
CA CYS A 551 -6.95 19.97 -2.20
C CYS A 551 -5.78 20.91 -1.88
N ILE A 552 -6.03 22.06 -1.25
CA ILE A 552 -4.98 22.96 -0.76
C ILE A 552 -4.34 22.36 0.50
N THR A 553 -5.17 21.94 1.46
CA THR A 553 -4.68 21.34 2.72
C THR A 553 -4.04 19.96 2.48
N HIS A 554 -4.53 19.19 1.50
CA HIS A 554 -3.91 17.93 1.08
C HIS A 554 -2.46 18.10 0.65
N TYR A 555 -2.08 19.25 0.09
CA TYR A 555 -0.70 19.53 -0.29
C TYR A 555 0.26 19.40 0.90
N ASP A 556 -0.12 19.88 2.08
CA ASP A 556 0.73 19.86 3.27
C ASP A 556 0.93 18.45 3.84
N GLY A 557 -0.13 17.67 3.95
CA GLY A 557 -0.11 16.36 4.59
C GLY A 557 0.00 15.16 3.65
N GLY A 558 -0.61 15.25 2.47
CA GLY A 558 -0.85 14.14 1.55
C GLY A 558 0.00 14.13 0.29
N CYS A 559 0.56 15.28 -0.13
CA CYS A 559 1.31 15.35 -1.38
C CYS A 559 2.64 14.60 -1.30
N TYR A 560 2.74 13.49 -2.04
CA TYR A 560 3.99 12.72 -2.09
C TYR A 560 5.10 13.48 -2.81
N MET A 561 4.78 14.26 -3.84
CA MET A 561 5.79 15.05 -4.56
C MET A 561 6.45 16.08 -3.63
N ARG A 562 5.68 16.74 -2.78
CA ARG A 562 6.24 17.61 -1.74
C ARG A 562 7.22 16.88 -0.84
N LYS A 563 6.88 15.66 -0.39
CA LYS A 563 7.77 14.83 0.46
C LYS A 563 9.05 14.39 -0.25
N VAL A 564 8.94 14.07 -1.55
CA VAL A 564 10.08 13.61 -2.37
C VAL A 564 11.00 14.75 -2.76
N MET A 565 10.41 15.90 -3.14
CA MET A 565 11.11 17.02 -3.78
C MET A 565 11.60 18.08 -2.79
N CYS A 566 10.86 18.32 -1.70
CA CYS A 566 11.28 19.33 -0.74
C CYS A 566 12.54 18.92 0.01
N ILE A 567 13.53 19.81 -0.01
CA ILE A 567 14.73 19.71 0.81
C ILE A 567 14.35 20.13 2.22
N LYS A 568 14.48 19.21 3.17
CA LYS A 568 14.40 19.57 4.59
C LYS A 568 15.69 20.33 4.94
N ARG A 569 15.56 21.59 5.34
CA ARG A 569 16.66 22.38 5.92
C ARG A 569 16.85 22.00 7.38
#